data_9a8a3fe03ec24fc07a7dc39b19863506
#
_entry.id   9a8a3fe03ec24fc07a7dc39b19863506
#
_cell.length_a   1.000
_cell.length_b   1.000
_cell.length_c   1.000
_cell.angle_alpha   90.00
_cell.angle_beta   90.00
_cell.angle_gamma   90.00
#
_symmetry.space_group_name_H-M   'P 1'
#
loop_
_entity.id
_entity.type
_entity.pdbx_description
1 polymer ?
#
loop_
_entity_poly.entity_id
_entity_poly.type
_entity_poly.pdbx_seq_one_letter_code
_entity_poly.pdbx_strand_id
1 'polypeptide(L)'
;MNEVAGSPTADERPRLVIWLVVWVVLQVPRLIAVPLIQDVLDGTESDAWMFPAILDIVVAVAAPFVAVALWRARGLWVWVTAIVFFTISIVDHLDAITAGLLAPPPQVFGGGSGPSPALVPGLQLLVDIAALALLTRRDVRRHYLG
;
A
#
# COMPACT_ATOMS: atom_id res chain seq x y z
N MET A 1 -44.04 7.66 23.56
CA MET A 1 -42.99 6.65 23.64
C MET A 1 -41.91 7.10 22.67
N ASN A 2 -40.85 7.75 23.16
CA ASN A 2 -39.71 8.16 22.34
C ASN A 2 -38.73 7.00 22.34
N GLU A 3 -38.62 6.28 21.22
CA GLU A 3 -37.47 5.41 20.97
C GLU A 3 -36.20 6.25 21.01
N VAL A 4 -35.44 6.09 22.06
CA VAL A 4 -34.07 6.58 22.13
C VAL A 4 -33.30 5.75 21.12
N ALA A 5 -33.07 6.35 19.94
CA ALA A 5 -32.17 5.78 18.93
C ALA A 5 -30.86 5.44 19.63
N GLY A 6 -30.57 4.15 19.77
CA GLY A 6 -29.38 3.66 20.45
C GLY A 6 -28.16 4.30 19.83
N SER A 7 -27.41 5.04 20.65
CA SER A 7 -26.09 5.54 20.26
C SER A 7 -25.26 4.36 19.76
N PRO A 8 -24.62 4.45 18.57
CA PRO A 8 -23.78 3.38 18.08
C PRO A 8 -22.73 3.07 19.16
N THR A 9 -22.68 1.81 19.58
CA THR A 9 -21.75 1.35 20.59
C THR A 9 -20.33 1.71 20.12
N ALA A 10 -19.55 2.31 21.02
CA ALA A 10 -18.21 2.85 20.75
C ALA A 10 -17.19 1.80 20.22
N ASP A 11 -17.65 0.58 20.01
CA ASP A 11 -16.82 -0.58 19.61
C ASP A 11 -17.02 -1.05 18.16
N GLU A 12 -17.99 -0.50 17.43
CA GLU A 12 -18.16 -0.85 16.01
C GLU A 12 -17.10 -0.16 15.15
N ARG A 13 -16.16 -0.98 14.64
CA ARG A 13 -15.17 -0.50 13.67
C ARG A 13 -15.87 -0.11 12.38
N PRO A 14 -15.58 1.07 11.81
CA PRO A 14 -16.09 1.42 10.50
C PRO A 14 -15.66 0.36 9.47
N ARG A 15 -16.55 -0.08 8.61
CA ARG A 15 -16.24 -1.05 7.53
C ARG A 15 -15.07 -0.59 6.68
N LEU A 16 -14.88 0.72 6.53
CA LEU A 16 -13.75 1.30 5.80
C LEU A 16 -12.39 1.01 6.44
N VAL A 17 -12.32 0.89 7.79
CA VAL A 17 -11.08 0.48 8.48
C VAL A 17 -10.71 -0.95 8.13
N ILE A 18 -11.69 -1.84 8.00
CA ILE A 18 -11.45 -3.23 7.57
C ILE A 18 -10.84 -3.25 6.16
N TRP A 19 -11.39 -2.46 5.24
CA TRP A 19 -10.84 -2.35 3.87
C TRP A 19 -9.42 -1.81 3.86
N LEU A 20 -9.11 -0.81 4.68
CA LEU A 20 -7.75 -0.28 4.81
C LEU A 20 -6.77 -1.36 5.29
N VAL A 21 -7.16 -2.15 6.30
CA VAL A 21 -6.32 -3.26 6.82
C VAL A 21 -6.12 -4.33 5.76
N VAL A 22 -7.19 -4.76 5.08
CA VAL A 22 -7.10 -5.75 3.99
C VAL A 22 -6.15 -5.25 2.91
N TRP A 23 -6.27 -3.98 2.53
CA TRP A 23 -5.42 -3.41 1.49
C TRP A 23 -3.95 -3.34 1.89
N VAL A 24 -3.67 -2.98 3.15
CA VAL A 24 -2.29 -3.00 3.68
C VAL A 24 -1.72 -4.43 3.66
N VAL A 25 -2.50 -5.44 4.07
CA VAL A 25 -2.05 -6.86 4.04
C VAL A 25 -1.75 -7.33 2.62
N LEU A 26 -2.51 -6.86 1.62
CA LEU A 26 -2.28 -7.18 0.21
C LEU A 26 -0.99 -6.59 -0.37
N GLN A 27 -0.24 -5.77 0.39
CA GLN A 27 1.08 -5.29 -0.02
C GLN A 27 2.21 -6.30 0.30
N VAL A 28 1.97 -7.29 1.20
CA VAL A 28 2.99 -8.29 1.58
C VAL A 28 3.56 -9.09 0.39
N PRO A 29 2.77 -9.50 -0.64
CA PRO A 29 3.29 -10.21 -1.81
C PRO A 29 4.37 -9.46 -2.59
N ARG A 30 4.58 -8.15 -2.37
CA ARG A 30 5.66 -7.38 -2.99
C ARG A 30 7.07 -7.89 -2.60
N LEU A 31 7.19 -8.74 -1.58
CA LEU A 31 8.45 -9.43 -1.29
C LEU A 31 8.99 -10.26 -2.47
N ILE A 32 8.18 -10.50 -3.50
CA ILE A 32 8.63 -11.07 -4.78
C ILE A 32 9.69 -10.20 -5.48
N ALA A 33 9.82 -8.92 -5.09
CA ALA A 33 10.88 -8.04 -5.60
C ALA A 33 12.28 -8.34 -5.03
N VAL A 34 12.42 -9.22 -4.02
CA VAL A 34 13.73 -9.56 -3.44
C VAL A 34 14.70 -10.15 -4.49
N PRO A 35 14.32 -11.14 -5.32
CA PRO A 35 15.19 -11.62 -6.41
C PRO A 35 15.59 -10.52 -7.40
N LEU A 36 14.70 -9.57 -7.69
CA LEU A 36 14.97 -8.48 -8.62
C LEU A 36 16.19 -7.63 -8.19
N ILE A 37 16.35 -7.38 -6.87
CA ILE A 37 17.55 -6.67 -6.39
C ILE A 37 18.82 -7.43 -6.73
N GLN A 38 18.82 -8.76 -6.58
CA GLN A 38 19.97 -9.60 -6.94
C GLN A 38 20.25 -9.54 -8.43
N ASP A 39 19.22 -9.67 -9.27
CA ASP A 39 19.32 -9.60 -10.71
C ASP A 39 19.88 -8.24 -11.20
N VAL A 40 19.50 -7.14 -10.55
CA VAL A 40 20.06 -5.80 -10.84
C VAL A 40 21.52 -5.73 -10.40
N LEU A 41 21.86 -6.22 -9.19
CA LEU A 41 23.24 -6.21 -8.69
C LEU A 41 24.18 -7.07 -9.54
N ASP A 42 23.67 -8.16 -10.11
CA ASP A 42 24.43 -9.07 -10.99
C ASP A 42 24.49 -8.53 -12.45
N GLY A 43 23.83 -7.41 -12.73
CA GLY A 43 23.80 -6.77 -14.05
C GLY A 43 22.95 -7.52 -15.09
N THR A 44 22.08 -8.44 -14.66
CA THR A 44 21.14 -9.16 -15.53
C THR A 44 19.86 -8.37 -15.78
N GLU A 45 19.54 -7.42 -14.92
CA GLU A 45 18.43 -6.48 -15.03
C GLU A 45 18.91 -5.03 -15.00
N SER A 46 18.08 -4.12 -15.49
CA SER A 46 18.42 -2.69 -15.55
C SER A 46 18.45 -2.05 -14.15
N ASP A 47 19.42 -1.16 -13.90
CA ASP A 47 19.54 -0.34 -12.69
C ASP A 47 18.27 0.50 -12.41
N ALA A 48 17.47 0.79 -13.46
CA ALA A 48 16.21 1.50 -13.31
C ALA A 48 15.23 0.81 -12.37
N TRP A 49 15.37 -0.52 -12.18
CA TRP A 49 14.50 -1.30 -11.29
C TRP A 49 14.99 -1.39 -9.85
N MET A 50 16.19 -0.87 -9.54
CA MET A 50 16.76 -0.96 -8.20
C MET A 50 15.88 -0.24 -7.15
N PHE A 51 15.52 1.01 -7.43
CA PHE A 51 14.78 1.83 -6.48
C PHE A 51 13.33 1.32 -6.26
N PRO A 52 12.54 0.99 -7.30
CA PRO A 52 11.25 0.34 -7.13
C PRO A 52 11.35 -0.96 -6.31
N ALA A 53 12.33 -1.82 -6.59
CA ALA A 53 12.49 -3.07 -5.85
C ALA A 53 12.77 -2.86 -4.35
N ILE A 54 13.57 -1.85 -4.01
CA ILE A 54 13.84 -1.50 -2.61
C ILE A 54 12.56 -0.99 -1.93
N LEU A 55 11.80 -0.10 -2.58
CA LEU A 55 10.56 0.43 -2.02
C LEU A 55 9.49 -0.65 -1.86
N ASP A 56 9.36 -1.57 -2.82
CA ASP A 56 8.47 -2.73 -2.70
C ASP A 56 8.77 -3.54 -1.44
N ILE A 57 10.05 -3.82 -1.16
CA ILE A 57 10.45 -4.54 0.05
C ILE A 57 10.14 -3.74 1.32
N VAL A 58 10.44 -2.43 1.32
CA VAL A 58 10.16 -1.56 2.46
C VAL A 58 8.66 -1.56 2.78
N VAL A 59 7.82 -1.39 1.75
CA VAL A 59 6.36 -1.41 1.90
C VAL A 59 5.89 -2.79 2.38
N ALA A 60 6.37 -3.87 1.77
CA ALA A 60 5.97 -5.23 2.14
C ALA A 60 6.33 -5.59 3.59
N VAL A 61 7.53 -5.20 4.04
CA VAL A 61 7.98 -5.44 5.42
C VAL A 61 7.21 -4.57 6.42
N ALA A 62 6.91 -3.33 6.07
CA ALA A 62 6.14 -2.42 6.92
C ALA A 62 4.65 -2.84 7.03
N ALA A 63 4.09 -3.47 5.99
CA ALA A 63 2.66 -3.78 5.90
C ALA A 63 2.09 -4.54 7.12
N PRO A 64 2.67 -5.65 7.63
CA PRO A 64 2.11 -6.36 8.78
C PRO A 64 2.07 -5.48 10.04
N PHE A 65 3.06 -4.62 10.25
CA PHE A 65 3.09 -3.71 11.41
C PHE A 65 2.02 -2.64 11.29
N VAL A 66 1.86 -2.04 10.11
CA VAL A 66 0.82 -1.04 9.83
C VAL A 66 -0.57 -1.67 9.94
N ALA A 67 -0.77 -2.89 9.42
CA ALA A 67 -2.04 -3.61 9.54
C ALA A 67 -2.41 -3.86 11.01
N VAL A 68 -1.46 -4.32 11.83
CA VAL A 68 -1.67 -4.53 13.27
C VAL A 68 -1.97 -3.21 13.99
N ALA A 69 -1.26 -2.12 13.64
CA ALA A 69 -1.50 -0.80 14.22
C ALA A 69 -2.91 -0.30 13.88
N LEU A 70 -3.31 -0.36 12.60
CA LEU A 70 -4.65 0.02 12.14
C LEU A 70 -5.75 -0.82 12.80
N TRP A 71 -5.45 -2.11 13.08
CA TRP A 71 -6.43 -3.02 13.67
C TRP A 71 -6.56 -2.86 15.17
N ARG A 72 -5.47 -2.67 15.91
CA ARG A 72 -5.44 -2.76 17.37
C ARG A 72 -5.36 -1.43 18.10
N ALA A 73 -4.83 -0.41 17.45
CA ALA A 73 -4.54 0.86 18.08
C ALA A 73 -5.38 2.00 17.51
N ARG A 74 -5.47 3.07 18.28
CA ARG A 74 -6.09 4.35 17.91
C ARG A 74 -5.12 5.48 18.25
N GLY A 75 -5.39 6.65 17.75
CA GLY A 75 -4.60 7.85 18.03
C GLY A 75 -3.93 8.41 16.79
N LEU A 76 -3.44 9.65 16.94
CA LEU A 76 -2.85 10.42 15.86
C LEU A 76 -1.68 9.67 15.18
N TRP A 77 -0.85 8.97 15.97
CA TRP A 77 0.31 8.27 15.42
C TRP A 77 -0.10 7.15 14.44
N VAL A 78 -1.20 6.39 14.72
CA VAL A 78 -1.69 5.35 13.82
C VAL A 78 -2.15 5.94 12.50
N TRP A 79 -2.92 7.03 12.59
CA TRP A 79 -3.44 7.73 11.43
C TRP A 79 -2.31 8.31 10.56
N VAL A 80 -1.31 8.96 11.19
CA VAL A 80 -0.13 9.49 10.49
C VAL A 80 0.69 8.35 9.86
N THR A 81 0.91 7.25 10.59
CA THR A 81 1.64 6.07 10.06
C THR A 81 0.96 5.52 8.81
N ALA A 82 -0.38 5.42 8.81
CA ALA A 82 -1.11 4.97 7.63
C ALA A 82 -0.97 5.93 6.44
N ILE A 83 -1.02 7.25 6.68
CA ILE A 83 -0.78 8.26 5.63
C ILE A 83 0.61 8.11 5.04
N VAL A 84 1.64 8.03 5.90
CA VAL A 84 3.03 7.88 5.46
C VAL A 84 3.21 6.59 4.65
N PHE A 85 2.64 5.48 5.13
CA PHE A 85 2.69 4.18 4.45
C PHE A 85 2.12 4.26 3.02
N PHE A 86 0.90 4.76 2.85
CA PHE A 86 0.28 4.87 1.53
C PHE A 86 0.98 5.92 0.65
N THR A 87 1.55 6.98 1.24
CA THR A 87 2.35 7.95 0.48
C THR A 87 3.61 7.31 -0.10
N ILE A 88 4.32 6.50 0.70
CA ILE A 88 5.50 5.76 0.23
C ILE A 88 5.10 4.77 -0.87
N SER A 89 3.98 4.04 -0.69
CA SER A 89 3.48 3.10 -1.70
C SER A 89 3.09 3.80 -3.02
N ILE A 90 2.53 5.01 -2.96
CA ILE A 90 2.25 5.82 -4.15
C ILE A 90 3.54 6.22 -4.88
N VAL A 91 4.56 6.67 -4.13
CA VAL A 91 5.86 7.03 -4.73
C VAL A 91 6.49 5.81 -5.40
N ASP A 92 6.43 4.66 -4.76
CA ASP A 92 6.90 3.40 -5.29
C ASP A 92 6.23 3.03 -6.62
N HIS A 93 4.89 3.11 -6.69
CA HIS A 93 4.19 2.82 -7.95
C HIS A 93 4.50 3.81 -9.06
N LEU A 94 4.65 5.10 -8.74
CA LEU A 94 5.06 6.10 -9.73
C LEU A 94 6.48 5.81 -10.25
N ASP A 95 7.37 5.39 -9.38
CA ASP A 95 8.73 5.03 -9.74
C ASP A 95 8.77 3.74 -10.58
N ALA A 96 8.00 2.72 -10.21
CA ALA A 96 7.86 1.49 -11.00
C ALA A 96 7.29 1.74 -12.41
N ILE A 97 6.30 2.65 -12.54
CA ILE A 97 5.78 3.08 -13.84
C ILE A 97 6.89 3.78 -14.64
N THR A 98 7.65 4.65 -14.01
CA THR A 98 8.76 5.38 -14.66
C THR A 98 9.86 4.43 -15.11
N ALA A 99 10.25 3.48 -14.25
CA ALA A 99 11.22 2.43 -14.60
C ALA A 99 10.74 1.61 -15.79
N GLY A 100 9.46 1.24 -15.83
CA GLY A 100 8.85 0.51 -16.95
C GLY A 100 8.79 1.29 -18.27
N LEU A 101 8.91 2.63 -18.23
CA LEU A 101 9.06 3.46 -19.43
C LEU A 101 10.52 3.58 -19.90
N LEU A 102 11.48 3.38 -19.00
CA LEU A 102 12.91 3.55 -19.26
C LEU A 102 13.64 2.24 -19.56
N ALA A 103 13.11 1.11 -19.07
CA ALA A 103 13.74 -0.20 -19.18
C ALA A 103 12.71 -1.30 -19.52
N PRO A 104 13.15 -2.41 -20.11
CA PRO A 104 12.30 -3.58 -20.30
C PRO A 104 11.73 -4.08 -18.97
N PRO A 105 10.53 -4.71 -18.97
CA PRO A 105 9.98 -5.31 -17.77
C PRO A 105 10.87 -6.47 -17.29
N PRO A 106 11.12 -6.56 -15.97
CA PRO A 106 11.98 -7.58 -15.38
C PRO A 106 11.47 -9.00 -15.66
N GLN A 107 12.41 -9.96 -15.78
CA GLN A 107 12.07 -11.37 -15.99
C GLN A 107 11.24 -11.95 -14.84
N VAL A 108 11.49 -11.52 -13.61
CA VAL A 108 10.72 -11.94 -12.42
C VAL A 108 9.23 -11.60 -12.53
N PHE A 109 8.87 -10.61 -13.33
CA PHE A 109 7.48 -10.24 -13.63
C PHE A 109 6.99 -10.77 -14.99
N GLY A 110 7.68 -11.75 -15.57
CA GLY A 110 7.30 -12.39 -16.84
C GLY A 110 7.90 -11.77 -18.09
N GLY A 111 8.84 -10.83 -17.95
CA GLY A 111 9.50 -10.18 -19.08
C GLY A 111 8.49 -9.50 -20.01
N GLY A 112 8.75 -9.52 -21.31
CA GLY A 112 7.89 -8.90 -22.33
C GLY A 112 6.61 -9.67 -22.68
N SER A 113 6.36 -10.84 -22.10
CA SER A 113 5.16 -11.67 -22.36
C SER A 113 4.01 -11.46 -21.36
N GLY A 114 4.23 -10.65 -20.33
CA GLY A 114 3.24 -10.32 -19.31
C GLY A 114 2.33 -9.12 -19.66
N PRO A 115 1.40 -8.73 -18.77
CA PRO A 115 0.66 -7.49 -18.90
C PRO A 115 1.61 -6.30 -18.97
N SER A 116 1.14 -5.18 -19.57
CA SER A 116 1.92 -3.94 -19.63
C SER A 116 2.56 -3.64 -18.26
N PRO A 117 3.88 -3.33 -18.20
CA PRO A 117 4.58 -3.05 -16.93
C PRO A 117 3.97 -1.88 -16.15
N ALA A 118 3.21 -1.02 -16.80
CA ALA A 118 2.49 0.07 -16.14
C ALA A 118 1.10 -0.32 -15.62
N LEU A 119 0.53 -1.46 -16.05
CA LEU A 119 -0.87 -1.82 -15.74
C LEU A 119 -1.03 -2.17 -14.26
N VAL A 120 -0.18 -3.06 -13.74
CA VAL A 120 -0.29 -3.52 -12.35
C VAL A 120 0.04 -2.39 -11.37
N PRO A 121 1.20 -1.69 -11.47
CA PRO A 121 1.47 -0.55 -10.60
C PRO A 121 0.44 0.58 -10.79
N GLY A 122 -0.09 0.80 -11.98
CA GLY A 122 -1.13 1.79 -12.23
C GLY A 122 -2.45 1.49 -11.49
N LEU A 123 -2.89 0.24 -11.46
CA LEU A 123 -4.06 -0.18 -10.69
C LEU A 123 -3.83 -0.06 -9.18
N GLN A 124 -2.66 -0.47 -8.71
CA GLN A 124 -2.29 -0.36 -7.30
C GLN A 124 -2.20 1.11 -6.86
N LEU A 125 -1.62 1.98 -7.69
CA LEU A 125 -1.59 3.42 -7.47
C LEU A 125 -2.99 4.00 -7.24
N LEU A 126 -3.96 3.63 -8.07
CA LEU A 126 -5.35 4.11 -7.92
C LEU A 126 -5.95 3.67 -6.58
N VAL A 127 -5.65 2.45 -6.13
CA VAL A 127 -6.17 1.97 -4.84
C VAL A 127 -5.47 2.65 -3.68
N ASP A 128 -4.17 2.92 -3.75
CA ASP A 128 -3.45 3.66 -2.71
C ASP A 128 -3.94 5.11 -2.59
N ILE A 129 -4.22 5.77 -3.72
CA ILE A 129 -4.88 7.09 -3.72
C ILE A 129 -6.26 7.01 -3.07
N ALA A 130 -7.05 5.99 -3.40
CA ALA A 130 -8.35 5.78 -2.77
C ALA A 130 -8.23 5.52 -1.26
N ALA A 131 -7.21 4.77 -0.82
CA ALA A 131 -6.94 4.53 0.59
C ALA A 131 -6.58 5.82 1.33
N LEU A 132 -5.74 6.69 0.75
CA LEU A 132 -5.48 8.03 1.31
C LEU A 132 -6.76 8.87 1.40
N ALA A 133 -7.59 8.86 0.36
CA ALA A 133 -8.87 9.56 0.38
C ALA A 133 -9.80 9.01 1.47
N LEU A 134 -9.81 7.69 1.71
CA LEU A 134 -10.57 7.08 2.79
C LEU A 134 -10.07 7.49 4.17
N LEU A 135 -8.76 7.65 4.36
CA LEU A 135 -8.18 8.12 5.63
C LEU A 135 -8.62 9.56 5.99
N THR A 136 -8.96 10.37 5.00
CA THR A 136 -9.47 11.74 5.23
C THR A 136 -10.96 11.81 5.56
N ARG A 137 -11.73 10.73 5.37
CA ARG A 137 -13.16 10.69 5.66
C ARG A 137 -13.43 10.88 7.14
N ARG A 138 -14.52 11.59 7.45
CA ARG A 138 -14.89 11.97 8.83
C ARG A 138 -15.07 10.78 9.75
N ASP A 139 -15.67 9.69 9.27
CA ASP A 139 -15.91 8.46 10.02
C ASP A 139 -14.61 7.72 10.37
N VAL A 140 -13.69 7.56 9.40
CA VAL A 140 -12.38 6.96 9.60
C VAL A 140 -11.50 7.85 10.50
N ARG A 141 -11.48 9.15 10.23
CA ARG A 141 -10.71 10.11 11.02
C ARG A 141 -11.20 10.15 12.49
N ARG A 142 -12.51 10.14 12.73
CA ARG A 142 -13.06 10.08 14.09
C ARG A 142 -12.71 8.78 14.82
N HIS A 143 -12.65 7.66 14.07
CA HIS A 143 -12.26 6.38 14.67
C HIS A 143 -10.86 6.41 15.28
N TYR A 144 -9.92 7.14 14.64
CA TYR A 144 -8.53 7.22 15.11
C TYR A 144 -8.27 8.44 15.99
N LEU A 145 -8.94 9.56 15.78
CA LEU A 145 -8.61 10.82 16.46
C LEU A 145 -9.58 11.20 17.59
N GLY A 146 -10.68 10.44 17.77
CA GLY A 146 -11.70 10.71 18.80
C GLY A 146 -12.79 11.62 18.24
#